data_94a2d158804ac676d11f44a75fc9d475
#
_entry.id   94a2d158804ac676d11f44a75fc9d475
#
_cell.length_a   1.000
_cell.length_b   1.000
_cell.length_c   1.000
_cell.angle_alpha   90.00
_cell.angle_beta   90.00
_cell.angle_gamma   90.00
#
_symmetry.space_group_name_H-M   'P 1'
#
loop_
_entity.id
_entity.type
_entity.pdbx_description
1 polymer ?
#
loop_
_entity_poly.entity_id
_entity_poly.type
_entity_poly.pdbx_seq_one_letter_code
_entity_poly.pdbx_strand_id
1 'polypeptide(L)'
;MELRHLRYFVTVVEEQSITKAAEKLFIAQPPLTRQIKKLEEELGIDLFEKGSRPLKATEAGLYFYQHAVQILTHAAQATSMIKKINAVNTTVKIGYVSSLLYGLLPQIIYLFRQKNPEIQVELLECSTRDQVEALKLGKIDIGFGRLPISDPAIKRILLRKEKLKLAIYKKHPLNAYQETGVYLSQLVNETLFSYPNTPKPNFSTTIQAMFTQLGLIPTKWTEVREIHMALGLVASGEGVCLIPESACDIGMKNVAYLDILDQQAYSPISLSIRNMDQSSYIPKILDCIEEIYRSENISKNLNL
;
A
#
# COMPACT_ATOMS: atom_id res chain seq x y z
N MET A 1 -23.87 -9.50 -23.29
CA MET A 1 -22.55 -9.49 -22.59
C MET A 1 -22.70 -10.11 -21.21
N GLU A 2 -21.80 -11.03 -20.81
CA GLU A 2 -21.80 -11.73 -19.52
C GLU A 2 -20.46 -11.47 -18.80
N LEU A 3 -20.40 -11.60 -17.46
CA LEU A 3 -19.16 -11.43 -16.68
C LEU A 3 -18.03 -12.35 -17.15
N ARG A 4 -18.39 -13.50 -17.68
CA ARG A 4 -17.42 -14.45 -18.27
C ARG A 4 -16.69 -13.86 -19.47
N HIS A 5 -17.38 -13.10 -20.33
CA HIS A 5 -16.79 -12.43 -21.51
C HIS A 5 -15.79 -11.37 -21.08
N LEU A 6 -16.14 -10.59 -20.02
CA LEU A 6 -15.23 -9.59 -19.44
C LEU A 6 -13.96 -10.25 -18.87
N ARG A 7 -14.10 -11.37 -18.13
CA ARG A 7 -12.95 -12.10 -17.60
C ARG A 7 -12.03 -12.62 -18.71
N TYR A 8 -12.60 -13.16 -19.76
CA TYR A 8 -11.83 -13.65 -20.91
C TYR A 8 -11.07 -12.50 -21.58
N PHE A 9 -11.77 -11.41 -21.85
CA PHE A 9 -11.17 -10.24 -22.48
C PHE A 9 -10.02 -9.65 -21.64
N VAL A 10 -10.25 -9.42 -20.34
CA VAL A 10 -9.24 -8.92 -19.40
C VAL A 10 -8.00 -9.82 -19.39
N THR A 11 -8.18 -11.14 -19.30
CA THR A 11 -7.07 -12.09 -19.31
C THR A 11 -6.30 -12.05 -20.63
N VAL A 12 -6.97 -11.91 -21.78
CA VAL A 12 -6.30 -11.81 -23.10
C VAL A 12 -5.48 -10.53 -23.22
N VAL A 13 -5.98 -9.39 -22.69
CA VAL A 13 -5.22 -8.12 -22.67
C VAL A 13 -3.98 -8.25 -21.79
N GLU A 14 -4.11 -8.84 -20.60
CA GLU A 14 -2.99 -9.02 -19.66
C GLU A 14 -1.89 -9.94 -20.22
N GLU A 15 -2.29 -11.06 -20.81
CA GLU A 15 -1.34 -12.06 -21.36
C GLU A 15 -0.79 -11.68 -22.74
N GLN A 16 -1.39 -10.69 -23.42
CA GLN A 16 -1.03 -10.29 -24.80
C GLN A 16 -0.95 -11.47 -25.79
N SER A 17 -1.69 -12.54 -25.49
CA SER A 17 -1.70 -13.81 -26.20
C SER A 17 -2.96 -14.62 -25.91
N ILE A 18 -3.72 -14.97 -26.93
CA ILE A 18 -4.92 -15.80 -26.75
C ILE A 18 -4.55 -17.21 -26.23
N THR A 19 -3.43 -17.77 -26.68
CA THR A 19 -2.98 -19.10 -26.24
C THR A 19 -2.64 -19.10 -24.75
N LYS A 20 -1.81 -18.16 -24.30
CA LYS A 20 -1.46 -18.04 -22.86
C LYS A 20 -2.69 -17.73 -21.99
N ALA A 21 -3.58 -16.87 -22.47
CA ALA A 21 -4.84 -16.57 -21.79
C ALA A 21 -5.73 -17.82 -21.65
N ALA A 22 -5.80 -18.65 -22.70
CA ALA A 22 -6.57 -19.91 -22.65
C ALA A 22 -5.99 -20.88 -21.62
N GLU A 23 -4.66 -21.03 -21.57
CA GLU A 23 -3.95 -21.83 -20.56
C GLU A 23 -4.25 -21.32 -19.13
N LYS A 24 -4.13 -20.00 -18.90
CA LYS A 24 -4.41 -19.36 -17.60
C LYS A 24 -5.87 -19.53 -17.16
N LEU A 25 -6.78 -19.57 -18.13
CA LEU A 25 -8.23 -19.78 -17.91
C LEU A 25 -8.64 -21.25 -17.85
N PHE A 26 -7.72 -22.18 -18.07
CA PHE A 26 -7.96 -23.63 -18.13
C PHE A 26 -9.04 -24.01 -19.15
N ILE A 27 -9.00 -23.40 -20.34
CA ILE A 27 -9.89 -23.68 -21.48
C ILE A 27 -9.08 -23.85 -22.76
N ALA A 28 -9.71 -24.44 -23.80
CA ALA A 28 -9.09 -24.52 -25.11
C ALA A 28 -9.10 -23.15 -25.83
N GLN A 29 -8.08 -22.88 -26.67
CA GLN A 29 -7.97 -21.62 -27.40
C GLN A 29 -9.16 -21.33 -28.34
N PRO A 30 -9.71 -22.31 -29.12
CA PRO A 30 -10.78 -22.02 -30.08
C PRO A 30 -12.07 -21.46 -29.39
N PRO A 31 -12.57 -21.98 -28.27
CA PRO A 31 -13.71 -21.37 -27.58
C PRO A 31 -13.38 -19.96 -27.08
N LEU A 32 -12.18 -19.71 -26.55
CA LEU A 32 -11.78 -18.36 -26.11
C LEU A 32 -11.84 -17.35 -27.26
N THR A 33 -11.24 -17.70 -28.41
CA THR A 33 -11.26 -16.86 -29.62
C THR A 33 -12.68 -16.51 -30.04
N ARG A 34 -13.58 -17.52 -30.03
CA ARG A 34 -15.00 -17.29 -30.39
C ARG A 34 -15.71 -16.34 -29.42
N GLN A 35 -15.41 -16.45 -28.11
CA GLN A 35 -16.03 -15.57 -27.13
C GLN A 35 -15.52 -14.12 -27.23
N ILE A 36 -14.24 -13.92 -27.54
CA ILE A 36 -13.70 -12.58 -27.80
C ILE A 36 -14.38 -11.96 -29.04
N LYS A 37 -14.44 -12.70 -30.14
CA LYS A 37 -15.14 -12.22 -31.35
C LYS A 37 -16.60 -11.89 -31.10
N LYS A 38 -17.32 -12.75 -30.36
CA LYS A 38 -18.70 -12.47 -29.98
C LYS A 38 -18.83 -11.18 -29.16
N LEU A 39 -17.88 -10.90 -28.27
CA LEU A 39 -17.85 -9.66 -27.50
C LEU A 39 -17.64 -8.45 -28.42
N GLU A 40 -16.70 -8.53 -29.37
CA GLU A 40 -16.46 -7.47 -30.37
C GLU A 40 -17.67 -7.23 -31.25
N GLU A 41 -18.36 -8.30 -31.68
CA GLU A 41 -19.61 -8.22 -32.45
C GLU A 41 -20.75 -7.56 -31.65
N GLU A 42 -20.90 -7.91 -30.36
CA GLU A 42 -21.90 -7.29 -29.48
C GLU A 42 -21.64 -5.79 -29.23
N LEU A 43 -20.37 -5.40 -29.18
CA LEU A 43 -19.96 -4.00 -28.97
C LEU A 43 -19.89 -3.20 -30.29
N GLY A 44 -19.86 -3.87 -31.42
CA GLY A 44 -19.74 -3.27 -32.75
C GLY A 44 -18.37 -2.64 -33.04
N ILE A 45 -17.32 -3.04 -32.28
CA ILE A 45 -15.97 -2.49 -32.41
C ILE A 45 -14.90 -3.56 -32.14
N ASP A 46 -13.80 -3.51 -32.91
CA ASP A 46 -12.65 -4.37 -32.66
C ASP A 46 -11.91 -3.93 -31.37
N LEU A 47 -11.70 -4.83 -30.43
CA LEU A 47 -10.99 -4.58 -29.18
C LEU A 47 -9.49 -4.90 -29.28
N PHE A 48 -9.09 -5.69 -30.29
CA PHE A 48 -7.71 -6.06 -30.56
C PHE A 48 -7.27 -5.68 -31.98
N GLU A 49 -5.99 -5.30 -32.11
CA GLU A 49 -5.36 -5.01 -33.40
C GLU A 49 -5.17 -6.30 -34.22
N LYS A 50 -5.66 -6.30 -35.45
CA LYS A 50 -5.57 -7.47 -36.33
C LYS A 50 -4.10 -7.73 -36.73
N GLY A 51 -3.64 -8.95 -36.47
CA GLY A 51 -2.30 -9.40 -36.87
C GLY A 51 -1.12 -8.92 -36.02
N SER A 52 -1.38 -8.18 -34.91
CA SER A 52 -0.31 -7.75 -33.98
C SER A 52 0.35 -8.95 -33.28
N ARG A 53 1.68 -8.91 -33.12
CA ARG A 53 2.46 -9.89 -32.36
C ARG A 53 3.52 -9.14 -31.54
N PRO A 54 3.44 -9.08 -30.19
CA PRO A 54 2.36 -9.65 -29.33
C PRO A 54 0.98 -9.02 -29.62
N LEU A 55 -0.09 -9.71 -29.21
CA LEU A 55 -1.46 -9.23 -29.39
C LEU A 55 -1.67 -7.93 -28.61
N LYS A 56 -2.11 -6.87 -29.30
CA LYS A 56 -2.32 -5.54 -28.71
C LYS A 56 -3.79 -5.19 -28.68
N ALA A 57 -4.23 -4.56 -27.58
CA ALA A 57 -5.54 -3.95 -27.52
C ALA A 57 -5.57 -2.65 -28.34
N THR A 58 -6.68 -2.37 -29.01
CA THR A 58 -6.97 -1.07 -29.63
C THR A 58 -7.19 0.01 -28.55
N GLU A 59 -7.28 1.28 -28.95
CA GLU A 59 -7.65 2.35 -28.02
C GLU A 59 -9.01 2.07 -27.34
N ALA A 60 -10.01 1.64 -28.12
CA ALA A 60 -11.30 1.18 -27.59
C ALA A 60 -11.14 -0.02 -26.66
N GLY A 61 -10.26 -0.98 -26.99
CA GLY A 61 -9.95 -2.13 -26.15
C GLY A 61 -9.32 -1.70 -24.81
N LEU A 62 -8.37 -0.76 -24.81
CA LEU A 62 -7.77 -0.24 -23.58
C LEU A 62 -8.80 0.50 -22.71
N TYR A 63 -9.65 1.30 -23.31
CA TYR A 63 -10.75 1.98 -22.60
C TYR A 63 -11.72 0.95 -22.00
N PHE A 64 -12.14 -0.03 -22.79
CA PHE A 64 -13.04 -1.09 -22.34
C PHE A 64 -12.39 -1.96 -21.24
N TYR A 65 -11.06 -2.21 -21.30
CA TYR A 65 -10.32 -2.96 -20.30
C TYR A 65 -10.46 -2.34 -18.90
N GLN A 66 -10.30 -1.01 -18.80
CA GLN A 66 -10.44 -0.31 -17.53
C GLN A 66 -11.83 -0.52 -16.90
N HIS A 67 -12.89 -0.45 -17.71
CA HIS A 67 -14.26 -0.67 -17.25
C HIS A 67 -14.57 -2.14 -16.95
N ALA A 68 -14.07 -3.07 -17.77
CA ALA A 68 -14.23 -4.50 -17.55
C ALA A 68 -13.61 -4.95 -16.22
N VAL A 69 -12.41 -4.45 -15.89
CA VAL A 69 -11.76 -4.70 -14.59
C VAL A 69 -12.61 -4.18 -13.44
N GLN A 70 -13.18 -2.96 -13.56
CA GLN A 70 -14.04 -2.39 -12.53
C GLN A 70 -15.31 -3.23 -12.31
N ILE A 71 -15.99 -3.64 -13.37
CA ILE A 71 -17.22 -4.47 -13.29
C ILE A 71 -16.92 -5.81 -12.62
N LEU A 72 -15.83 -6.49 -13.03
CA LEU A 72 -15.42 -7.77 -12.42
C LEU A 72 -15.08 -7.60 -10.94
N THR A 73 -14.42 -6.51 -10.59
CA THR A 73 -14.08 -6.16 -9.21
C THR A 73 -15.34 -5.95 -8.38
N HIS A 74 -16.30 -5.16 -8.86
CA HIS A 74 -17.57 -4.94 -8.16
C HIS A 74 -18.38 -6.23 -7.98
N ALA A 75 -18.41 -7.11 -8.98
CA ALA A 75 -19.07 -8.40 -8.87
C ALA A 75 -18.42 -9.31 -7.80
N ALA A 76 -17.08 -9.32 -7.75
CA ALA A 76 -16.35 -10.06 -6.74
C ALA A 76 -16.58 -9.49 -5.32
N GLN A 77 -16.62 -8.16 -5.19
CA GLN A 77 -16.93 -7.46 -3.94
C GLN A 77 -18.33 -7.83 -3.41
N ALA A 78 -19.35 -7.73 -4.26
CA ALA A 78 -20.71 -8.09 -3.89
C ALA A 78 -20.80 -9.53 -3.37
N THR A 79 -20.16 -10.47 -4.08
CA THR A 79 -20.11 -11.89 -3.66
C THR A 79 -19.40 -12.06 -2.31
N SER A 80 -18.28 -11.36 -2.08
CA SER A 80 -17.53 -11.41 -0.83
C SER A 80 -18.34 -10.85 0.34
N MET A 81 -19.01 -9.71 0.15
CA MET A 81 -19.82 -9.06 1.18
C MET A 81 -21.00 -9.96 1.62
N ILE A 82 -21.73 -10.57 0.67
CA ILE A 82 -22.86 -11.45 1.00
C ILE A 82 -22.38 -12.68 1.80
N LYS A 83 -21.23 -13.26 1.45
CA LYS A 83 -20.66 -14.37 2.21
C LYS A 83 -20.35 -14.01 3.67
N LYS A 84 -19.95 -12.74 3.92
CA LYS A 84 -19.65 -12.25 5.28
C LYS A 84 -20.91 -11.98 6.12
N ILE A 85 -22.03 -11.56 5.49
CA ILE A 85 -23.29 -11.31 6.20
C ILE A 85 -23.82 -12.60 6.85
N ASN A 86 -23.61 -13.74 6.23
CA ASN A 86 -24.10 -15.05 6.71
C ASN A 86 -23.09 -15.86 7.52
N ALA A 87 -21.87 -15.34 7.76
CA ALA A 87 -20.84 -16.06 8.50
C ALA A 87 -21.05 -15.90 10.02
N VAL A 88 -21.22 -17.04 10.73
CA VAL A 88 -21.31 -17.08 12.19
C VAL A 88 -20.01 -16.58 12.86
N ASN A 89 -18.87 -16.72 12.17
CA ASN A 89 -17.57 -16.16 12.56
C ASN A 89 -17.05 -15.26 11.42
N THR A 90 -17.11 -13.96 11.64
CA THR A 90 -16.57 -12.97 10.67
C THR A 90 -15.06 -12.90 10.79
N THR A 91 -14.33 -13.19 9.72
CA THR A 91 -12.89 -12.92 9.64
C THR A 91 -12.68 -11.57 8.98
N VAL A 92 -12.00 -10.65 9.67
CA VAL A 92 -11.56 -9.34 9.13
C VAL A 92 -10.08 -9.45 8.75
N LYS A 93 -9.80 -9.26 7.47
CA LYS A 93 -8.44 -9.29 6.92
C LYS A 93 -7.87 -7.89 6.85
N ILE A 94 -6.80 -7.66 7.60
CA ILE A 94 -6.15 -6.35 7.71
C ILE A 94 -4.82 -6.39 6.97
N GLY A 95 -4.74 -5.62 5.87
CA GLY A 95 -3.48 -5.35 5.18
C GLY A 95 -2.69 -4.24 5.88
N TYR A 96 -1.38 -4.40 6.01
CA TYR A 96 -0.54 -3.38 6.65
C TYR A 96 0.85 -3.32 6.03
N VAL A 97 1.49 -2.14 6.12
CA VAL A 97 2.92 -2.00 5.83
C VAL A 97 3.73 -2.33 7.08
N SER A 98 4.82 -3.08 6.94
CA SER A 98 5.64 -3.63 8.06
C SER A 98 6.00 -2.59 9.11
N SER A 99 6.34 -1.37 8.72
CA SER A 99 6.74 -0.30 9.65
C SER A 99 5.64 0.14 10.63
N LEU A 100 4.38 -0.22 10.40
CA LEU A 100 3.29 0.11 11.34
C LEU A 100 3.22 -0.83 12.55
N LEU A 101 3.88 -2.00 12.47
CA LEU A 101 3.97 -2.92 13.62
C LEU A 101 4.85 -2.38 14.75
N TYR A 102 5.72 -1.42 14.47
CA TYR A 102 6.52 -0.74 15.50
C TYR A 102 5.76 0.38 16.21
N GLY A 103 4.58 0.77 15.66
CA GLY A 103 3.74 1.81 16.23
C GLY A 103 2.51 1.26 16.97
N LEU A 104 1.41 1.99 16.88
CA LEU A 104 0.18 1.70 17.63
C LEU A 104 -0.69 0.61 17.01
N LEU A 105 -0.39 0.12 15.80
CA LEU A 105 -1.21 -0.89 15.13
C LEU A 105 -1.38 -2.18 15.97
N PRO A 106 -0.33 -2.73 16.62
CA PRO A 106 -0.50 -3.90 17.48
C PRO A 106 -1.47 -3.67 18.65
N GLN A 107 -1.41 -2.50 19.29
CA GLN A 107 -2.32 -2.14 20.38
C GLN A 107 -3.76 -1.98 19.90
N ILE A 108 -3.97 -1.35 18.73
CA ILE A 108 -5.30 -1.21 18.10
C ILE A 108 -5.89 -2.59 17.82
N ILE A 109 -5.10 -3.51 17.24
CA ILE A 109 -5.55 -4.86 16.93
C ILE A 109 -5.85 -5.66 18.19
N TYR A 110 -5.00 -5.54 19.22
CA TYR A 110 -5.23 -6.18 20.51
C TYR A 110 -6.55 -5.72 21.11
N LEU A 111 -6.78 -4.40 21.20
CA LEU A 111 -8.02 -3.83 21.71
C LEU A 111 -9.24 -4.25 20.89
N PHE A 112 -9.11 -4.26 19.56
CA PHE A 112 -10.19 -4.68 18.67
C PHE A 112 -10.60 -6.13 18.92
N ARG A 113 -9.64 -7.04 19.08
CA ARG A 113 -9.89 -8.46 19.41
C ARG A 113 -10.54 -8.63 20.79
N GLN A 114 -10.10 -7.85 21.78
CA GLN A 114 -10.67 -7.88 23.13
C GLN A 114 -12.14 -7.45 23.15
N LYS A 115 -12.47 -6.40 22.41
CA LYS A 115 -13.84 -5.85 22.35
C LYS A 115 -14.78 -6.64 21.43
N ASN A 116 -14.25 -7.46 20.53
CA ASN A 116 -15.02 -8.19 19.51
C ASN A 116 -14.53 -9.64 19.39
N PRO A 117 -14.70 -10.45 20.43
CA PRO A 117 -14.19 -11.83 20.45
C PRO A 117 -14.81 -12.74 19.39
N GLU A 118 -15.97 -12.35 18.84
CA GLU A 118 -16.65 -13.01 17.73
C GLU A 118 -16.00 -12.76 16.37
N ILE A 119 -15.08 -11.76 16.28
CA ILE A 119 -14.41 -11.40 15.04
C ILE A 119 -12.98 -11.94 15.04
N GLN A 120 -12.69 -12.82 14.11
CA GLN A 120 -11.32 -13.26 13.85
C GLN A 120 -10.55 -12.17 13.06
N VAL A 121 -9.29 -11.95 13.39
CA VAL A 121 -8.44 -10.98 12.68
C VAL A 121 -7.27 -11.72 12.04
N GLU A 122 -7.17 -11.59 10.72
CA GLU A 122 -6.04 -12.07 9.92
C GLU A 122 -5.21 -10.86 9.46
N LEU A 123 -3.89 -10.92 9.68
CA LEU A 123 -2.96 -9.85 9.32
C LEU A 123 -2.18 -10.24 8.08
N LEU A 124 -2.17 -9.37 7.05
CA LEU A 124 -1.46 -9.58 5.80
C LEU A 124 -0.50 -8.41 5.56
N GLU A 125 0.78 -8.72 5.52
CA GLU A 125 1.78 -7.73 5.13
C GLU A 125 1.69 -7.46 3.61
N CYS A 126 1.48 -6.19 3.26
CA CYS A 126 1.46 -5.76 1.86
C CYS A 126 1.73 -4.26 1.74
N SER A 127 2.35 -3.84 0.64
CA SER A 127 2.60 -2.42 0.38
C SER A 127 1.30 -1.64 0.27
N THR A 128 1.33 -0.32 0.54
CA THR A 128 0.12 0.54 0.39
C THR A 128 -0.46 0.46 -1.02
N ARG A 129 0.36 0.23 -2.03
CA ARG A 129 -0.07 0.07 -3.42
C ARG A 129 -0.85 -1.24 -3.60
N ASP A 130 -0.30 -2.34 -3.10
CA ASP A 130 -0.92 -3.66 -3.22
C ASP A 130 -2.22 -3.74 -2.41
N GLN A 131 -2.32 -2.96 -1.31
CA GLN A 131 -3.55 -2.84 -0.52
C GLN A 131 -4.73 -2.34 -1.36
N VAL A 132 -4.51 -1.42 -2.31
CA VAL A 132 -5.57 -0.91 -3.19
C VAL A 132 -6.21 -2.06 -3.97
N GLU A 133 -5.40 -2.86 -4.65
CA GLU A 133 -5.90 -4.01 -5.41
C GLU A 133 -6.45 -5.11 -4.49
N ALA A 134 -5.80 -5.35 -3.36
CA ALA A 134 -6.26 -6.35 -2.39
C ALA A 134 -7.63 -5.97 -1.78
N LEU A 135 -7.88 -4.68 -1.50
CA LEU A 135 -9.19 -4.17 -1.08
C LEU A 135 -10.24 -4.35 -2.17
N LYS A 136 -9.92 -3.97 -3.41
CA LYS A 136 -10.82 -4.12 -4.56
C LYS A 136 -11.20 -5.57 -4.80
N LEU A 137 -10.26 -6.48 -4.69
CA LEU A 137 -10.48 -7.93 -4.87
C LEU A 137 -11.07 -8.62 -3.62
N GLY A 138 -11.29 -7.91 -2.52
CA GLY A 138 -11.78 -8.49 -1.26
C GLY A 138 -10.78 -9.45 -0.60
N LYS A 139 -9.50 -9.40 -0.97
CA LYS A 139 -8.40 -10.15 -0.33
C LYS A 139 -8.09 -9.62 1.05
N ILE A 140 -8.25 -8.30 1.26
CA ILE A 140 -8.24 -7.63 2.55
C ILE A 140 -9.51 -6.78 2.71
N ASP A 141 -9.82 -6.42 3.93
CA ASP A 141 -11.00 -5.63 4.28
C ASP A 141 -10.65 -4.21 4.70
N ILE A 142 -9.52 -4.07 5.36
CA ILE A 142 -8.97 -2.82 5.87
C ILE A 142 -7.50 -2.79 5.50
N GLY A 143 -7.01 -1.63 5.07
CA GLY A 143 -5.60 -1.41 4.78
C GLY A 143 -5.04 -0.32 5.68
N PHE A 144 -3.90 -0.57 6.32
CA PHE A 144 -3.11 0.45 7.02
C PHE A 144 -1.84 0.73 6.23
N GLY A 145 -1.72 1.96 5.72
CA GLY A 145 -0.63 2.33 4.81
C GLY A 145 -0.05 3.72 5.06
N ARG A 146 1.02 4.03 4.34
CA ARG A 146 1.77 5.29 4.48
C ARG A 146 1.83 6.15 3.21
N LEU A 147 1.28 5.66 2.09
CA LEU A 147 1.33 6.41 0.83
C LEU A 147 -0.03 7.00 0.48
N PRO A 148 -0.09 8.24 -0.01
CA PRO A 148 -1.33 8.89 -0.42
C PRO A 148 -1.74 8.46 -1.85
N ILE A 149 -2.04 7.16 -2.05
CA ILE A 149 -2.49 6.64 -3.35
C ILE A 149 -3.99 6.90 -3.47
N SER A 150 -4.41 7.61 -4.50
CA SER A 150 -5.82 7.87 -4.81
C SER A 150 -6.40 6.77 -5.72
N ASP A 151 -7.56 6.26 -5.37
CA ASP A 151 -8.34 5.34 -6.21
C ASP A 151 -9.83 5.57 -5.90
N PRO A 152 -10.70 5.73 -6.92
CA PRO A 152 -12.13 6.04 -6.72
C PRO A 152 -12.90 4.97 -5.94
N ALA A 153 -12.44 3.71 -5.97
CA ALA A 153 -13.06 2.59 -5.26
C ALA A 153 -12.67 2.53 -3.76
N ILE A 154 -11.70 3.35 -3.33
CA ILE A 154 -11.10 3.28 -1.99
C ILE A 154 -11.34 4.59 -1.23
N LYS A 155 -12.03 4.51 -0.10
CA LYS A 155 -12.08 5.59 0.89
C LYS A 155 -10.83 5.50 1.76
N ARG A 156 -10.09 6.62 1.85
CA ARG A 156 -8.90 6.73 2.69
C ARG A 156 -9.13 7.75 3.78
N ILE A 157 -8.82 7.38 5.00
CA ILE A 157 -8.92 8.20 6.20
C ILE A 157 -7.49 8.44 6.71
N LEU A 158 -7.05 9.69 6.72
CA LEU A 158 -5.77 10.06 7.34
C LEU A 158 -5.93 9.95 8.86
N LEU A 159 -5.20 9.05 9.48
CA LEU A 159 -5.24 8.85 10.94
C LEU A 159 -4.32 9.83 11.66
N ARG A 160 -3.06 9.91 11.23
CA ARG A 160 -2.07 10.86 11.77
C ARG A 160 -0.91 11.08 10.80
N LYS A 161 -0.17 12.15 11.04
CA LYS A 161 1.16 12.38 10.46
C LYS A 161 2.21 12.01 11.52
N GLU A 162 3.06 11.06 11.23
CA GLU A 162 4.11 10.62 12.12
C GLU A 162 5.43 11.29 11.73
N LYS A 163 6.14 11.85 12.69
CA LYS A 163 7.46 12.48 12.45
C LYS A 163 8.46 11.44 11.92
N LEU A 164 9.40 11.92 11.13
CA LEU A 164 10.58 11.15 10.78
C LEU A 164 11.73 11.50 11.71
N LYS A 165 12.54 10.50 12.00
CA LYS A 165 13.82 10.63 12.73
C LYS A 165 14.95 10.25 11.80
N LEU A 166 16.11 10.82 12.05
CA LEU A 166 17.35 10.42 11.41
C LEU A 166 18.03 9.33 12.24
N ALA A 167 18.24 8.16 11.67
CA ALA A 167 19.05 7.09 12.24
C ALA A 167 20.49 7.25 11.78
N ILE A 168 21.43 7.33 12.72
CA ILE A 168 22.89 7.46 12.49
C ILE A 168 23.67 6.51 13.37
N TYR A 169 24.92 6.20 12.99
CA TYR A 169 25.85 5.54 13.89
C TYR A 169 26.18 6.43 15.10
N LYS A 170 26.21 5.88 16.32
CA LYS A 170 26.43 6.64 17.57
C LYS A 170 27.70 7.50 17.59
N LYS A 171 28.73 7.13 16.81
CA LYS A 171 29.97 7.91 16.69
C LYS A 171 30.00 8.83 15.46
N HIS A 172 28.87 8.98 14.76
CA HIS A 172 28.76 9.87 13.62
C HIS A 172 28.90 11.34 14.06
N PRO A 173 29.57 12.23 13.28
CA PRO A 173 29.71 13.66 13.67
C PRO A 173 28.37 14.36 13.95
N LEU A 174 27.33 14.03 13.20
CA LEU A 174 25.96 14.57 13.41
C LEU A 174 25.39 14.21 14.78
N ASN A 175 25.96 13.25 15.52
CA ASN A 175 25.47 12.93 16.86
C ASN A 175 25.68 14.10 17.86
N ALA A 176 26.50 15.07 17.52
CA ALA A 176 26.61 16.33 18.27
C ALA A 176 25.29 17.13 18.32
N TYR A 177 24.37 16.87 17.38
CA TYR A 177 23.04 17.50 17.30
C TYR A 177 21.92 16.66 17.93
N GLN A 178 22.24 15.68 18.78
CA GLN A 178 21.25 14.78 19.37
C GLN A 178 20.15 15.54 20.15
N GLU A 179 20.52 16.62 20.84
CA GLU A 179 19.58 17.42 21.64
C GLU A 179 18.88 18.54 20.82
N THR A 180 19.48 18.97 19.72
CA THR A 180 19.00 20.12 18.93
C THR A 180 18.31 19.75 17.64
N GLY A 181 18.52 18.51 17.16
CA GLY A 181 18.01 18.04 15.87
C GLY A 181 18.86 18.49 14.68
N VAL A 182 18.51 18.01 13.50
CA VAL A 182 19.19 18.27 12.23
C VAL A 182 18.21 18.69 11.15
N TYR A 183 18.72 19.40 10.12
CA TYR A 183 18.00 19.70 8.89
C TYR A 183 18.41 18.73 7.77
N LEU A 184 17.49 18.47 6.82
CA LEU A 184 17.77 17.64 5.64
C LEU A 184 18.92 18.17 4.80
N SER A 185 19.19 19.48 4.82
CA SER A 185 20.32 20.09 4.14
C SER A 185 21.67 19.61 4.66
N GLN A 186 21.78 19.20 5.92
CA GLN A 186 23.02 18.66 6.50
C GLN A 186 23.31 17.23 6.03
N LEU A 187 22.34 16.56 5.41
CA LEU A 187 22.45 15.16 4.96
C LEU A 187 22.87 15.04 3.48
N VAL A 188 22.99 16.13 2.75
CA VAL A 188 23.23 16.13 1.28
C VAL A 188 24.53 15.37 0.90
N ASN A 189 25.54 15.43 1.73
CA ASN A 189 26.84 14.77 1.50
C ASN A 189 26.94 13.37 2.15
N GLU A 190 25.91 12.94 2.87
CA GLU A 190 25.87 11.63 3.52
C GLU A 190 25.44 10.52 2.54
N THR A 191 25.81 9.29 2.85
CA THR A 191 25.23 8.13 2.18
C THR A 191 23.83 7.87 2.77
N LEU A 192 22.78 8.17 2.01
CA LEU A 192 21.39 7.98 2.42
C LEU A 192 20.91 6.58 2.05
N PHE A 193 20.57 5.77 3.05
CA PHE A 193 19.85 4.52 2.84
C PHE A 193 18.36 4.77 2.84
N SER A 194 17.64 4.22 1.86
CA SER A 194 16.18 4.27 1.77
C SER A 194 15.58 2.91 1.46
N TYR A 195 14.34 2.72 1.85
CA TYR A 195 13.59 1.46 1.70
C TYR A 195 12.10 1.73 1.49
N PRO A 196 11.35 0.77 0.95
CA PRO A 196 11.83 -0.35 0.18
C PRO A 196 12.36 0.11 -1.18
N ASN A 197 13.16 -0.72 -1.86
CA ASN A 197 13.64 -0.41 -3.21
C ASN A 197 12.54 -0.60 -4.27
N THR A 198 11.62 -1.55 -4.07
CA THR A 198 10.51 -1.88 -4.98
C THR A 198 9.26 -2.36 -4.22
N PRO A 199 8.05 -2.28 -4.80
CA PRO A 199 7.66 -1.50 -5.98
C PRO A 199 7.61 0.01 -5.71
N LYS A 200 7.69 0.83 -6.75
CA LYS A 200 7.49 2.30 -6.66
C LYS A 200 6.09 2.69 -7.16
N PRO A 201 5.46 3.80 -6.66
CA PRO A 201 5.93 4.67 -5.59
C PRO A 201 5.90 3.97 -4.22
N ASN A 202 6.84 4.33 -3.34
CA ASN A 202 7.02 3.74 -2.02
C ASN A 202 7.58 4.77 -1.02
N PHE A 203 7.95 4.35 0.19
CA PHE A 203 8.51 5.24 1.19
C PHE A 203 9.82 5.90 0.73
N SER A 204 10.69 5.17 0.00
CA SER A 204 11.90 5.74 -0.60
C SER A 204 11.58 6.94 -1.51
N THR A 205 10.57 6.82 -2.38
CA THR A 205 10.15 7.93 -3.26
C THR A 205 9.58 9.12 -2.47
N THR A 206 8.94 8.87 -1.33
CA THR A 206 8.46 9.93 -0.43
C THR A 206 9.64 10.70 0.16
N ILE A 207 10.67 10.01 0.64
CA ILE A 207 11.89 10.65 1.16
C ILE A 207 12.58 11.46 0.06
N GLN A 208 12.75 10.91 -1.14
CA GLN A 208 13.33 11.64 -2.28
C GLN A 208 12.57 12.93 -2.59
N ALA A 209 11.23 12.88 -2.57
CA ALA A 209 10.40 14.05 -2.81
C ALA A 209 10.61 15.15 -1.75
N MET A 210 10.87 14.81 -0.48
CA MET A 210 11.18 15.80 0.55
C MET A 210 12.44 16.60 0.25
N PHE A 211 13.52 15.91 -0.17
CA PHE A 211 14.76 16.60 -0.61
C PHE A 211 14.50 17.45 -1.84
N THR A 212 13.81 16.92 -2.84
CA THR A 212 13.49 17.66 -4.08
C THR A 212 12.68 18.92 -3.82
N GLN A 213 11.70 18.89 -2.90
CA GLN A 213 10.88 20.05 -2.52
C GLN A 213 11.71 21.19 -1.88
N LEU A 214 12.82 20.85 -1.26
CA LEU A 214 13.77 21.82 -0.69
C LEU A 214 14.86 22.24 -1.68
N GLY A 215 14.84 21.74 -2.91
CA GLY A 215 15.92 21.97 -3.87
C GLY A 215 17.23 21.27 -3.51
N LEU A 216 17.19 20.25 -2.64
CA LEU A 216 18.35 19.49 -2.18
C LEU A 216 18.55 18.26 -3.06
N ILE A 217 19.81 17.98 -3.39
CA ILE A 217 20.20 16.81 -4.20
C ILE A 217 21.26 16.01 -3.42
N PRO A 218 20.85 14.92 -2.71
CA PRO A 218 21.80 14.05 -2.02
C PRO A 218 22.80 13.42 -2.99
N THR A 219 24.07 13.43 -2.64
CA THR A 219 25.15 12.96 -3.51
C THR A 219 25.25 11.43 -3.59
N LYS A 220 24.84 10.75 -2.53
CA LYS A 220 24.88 9.27 -2.45
C LYS A 220 23.54 8.75 -1.95
N TRP A 221 22.91 7.93 -2.78
CA TRP A 221 21.60 7.33 -2.49
C TRP A 221 21.64 5.84 -2.76
N THR A 222 21.34 5.03 -1.73
CA THR A 222 21.33 3.57 -1.81
C THR A 222 19.97 3.05 -1.35
N GLU A 223 19.29 2.32 -2.24
CA GLU A 223 18.01 1.70 -1.94
C GLU A 223 18.23 0.27 -1.43
N VAL A 224 17.61 -0.06 -0.32
CA VAL A 224 17.65 -1.40 0.31
C VAL A 224 16.22 -1.96 0.41
N ARG A 225 16.11 -3.28 0.66
CA ARG A 225 14.81 -3.93 0.65
C ARG A 225 13.89 -3.48 1.78
N GLU A 226 14.43 -3.29 2.99
CA GLU A 226 13.64 -3.08 4.19
C GLU A 226 14.41 -2.33 5.27
N ILE A 227 13.67 -1.82 6.26
CA ILE A 227 14.17 -0.99 7.35
C ILE A 227 15.30 -1.63 8.15
N HIS A 228 15.23 -2.93 8.46
CA HIS A 228 16.25 -3.61 9.25
C HIS A 228 17.59 -3.64 8.53
N MET A 229 17.58 -3.83 7.20
CA MET A 229 18.79 -3.76 6.39
C MET A 229 19.40 -2.36 6.42
N ALA A 230 18.55 -1.31 6.26
CA ALA A 230 19.00 0.07 6.36
C ALA A 230 19.65 0.35 7.73
N LEU A 231 18.97 -0.02 8.82
CA LEU A 231 19.47 0.19 10.18
C LEU A 231 20.76 -0.63 10.48
N GLY A 232 20.88 -1.83 9.90
CA GLY A 232 22.10 -2.63 9.99
C GLY A 232 23.32 -1.93 9.36
N LEU A 233 23.15 -1.34 8.16
CA LEU A 233 24.18 -0.56 7.47
C LEU A 233 24.50 0.74 8.23
N VAL A 234 23.49 1.39 8.81
CA VAL A 234 23.72 2.54 9.71
C VAL A 234 24.52 2.13 10.94
N ALA A 235 24.23 0.98 11.54
CA ALA A 235 24.95 0.48 12.71
C ALA A 235 26.42 0.13 12.41
N SER A 236 26.76 -0.16 11.14
CA SER A 236 28.15 -0.36 10.68
C SER A 236 28.87 0.94 10.35
N GLY A 237 28.17 2.09 10.37
CA GLY A 237 28.75 3.41 10.10
C GLY A 237 28.87 3.76 8.62
N GLU A 238 28.14 3.06 7.73
CA GLU A 238 28.26 3.26 6.27
C GLU A 238 27.37 4.38 5.72
N GLY A 239 26.49 4.94 6.56
CA GLY A 239 25.61 6.03 6.15
C GLY A 239 24.50 6.29 7.16
N VAL A 240 23.47 6.97 6.71
CA VAL A 240 22.34 7.42 7.52
C VAL A 240 21.00 7.01 6.88
N CYS A 241 19.92 6.97 7.69
CA CYS A 241 18.60 6.59 7.19
C CYS A 241 17.49 7.40 7.87
N LEU A 242 16.50 7.84 7.08
CA LEU A 242 15.28 8.41 7.63
C LEU A 242 14.28 7.30 7.92
N ILE A 243 13.76 7.29 9.14
CA ILE A 243 12.78 6.28 9.60
C ILE A 243 11.58 6.94 10.27
N PRO A 244 10.41 6.31 10.29
CA PRO A 244 9.30 6.76 11.14
C PRO A 244 9.70 6.72 12.62
N GLU A 245 9.22 7.67 13.41
CA GLU A 245 9.53 7.79 14.84
C GLU A 245 9.25 6.50 15.62
N SER A 246 8.11 5.84 15.35
CA SER A 246 7.78 4.55 15.98
C SER A 246 8.79 3.44 15.69
N ALA A 247 9.55 3.54 14.61
CA ALA A 247 10.58 2.54 14.28
C ALA A 247 11.86 2.70 15.13
N CYS A 248 11.99 3.78 15.91
CA CYS A 248 13.09 3.93 16.87
C CYS A 248 13.04 2.83 17.95
N ASP A 249 11.84 2.30 18.25
CA ASP A 249 11.64 1.22 19.22
C ASP A 249 12.25 -0.12 18.82
N ILE A 250 12.71 -0.26 17.57
CA ILE A 250 13.54 -1.39 17.14
C ILE A 250 14.81 -1.49 18.00
N GLY A 251 15.33 -0.34 18.47
CA GLY A 251 16.43 -0.29 19.43
C GLY A 251 17.74 -0.88 18.90
N MET A 252 18.08 -0.64 17.65
CA MET A 252 19.30 -1.18 17.05
C MET A 252 20.56 -0.72 17.81
N LYS A 253 21.38 -1.69 18.24
CA LYS A 253 22.65 -1.40 18.94
C LYS A 253 23.56 -0.53 18.06
N ASN A 254 24.22 0.48 18.67
CA ASN A 254 25.11 1.45 18.01
C ASN A 254 24.43 2.45 17.07
N VAL A 255 23.09 2.51 17.02
CA VAL A 255 22.33 3.53 16.30
C VAL A 255 21.81 4.58 17.28
N ALA A 256 21.95 5.84 16.90
CA ALA A 256 21.32 6.98 17.56
C ALA A 256 20.22 7.55 16.63
N TYR A 257 19.20 8.13 17.23
CA TYR A 257 18.05 8.69 16.52
C TYR A 257 17.93 10.18 16.83
N LEU A 258 17.97 11.03 15.80
CA LEU A 258 17.93 12.47 15.92
C LEU A 258 16.61 13.01 15.36
N ASP A 259 16.16 14.13 15.92
CA ASP A 259 15.05 14.88 15.36
C ASP A 259 15.40 15.51 14.03
N ILE A 260 14.45 15.50 13.09
CA ILE A 260 14.52 16.27 11.84
C ILE A 260 13.65 17.51 12.01
N LEU A 261 14.24 18.66 11.78
CA LEU A 261 13.62 19.97 12.06
C LEU A 261 12.79 20.50 10.88
N ASP A 262 12.95 19.91 9.70
CA ASP A 262 12.19 20.30 8.51
C ASP A 262 10.71 19.96 8.67
N GLN A 263 9.84 20.94 8.42
CA GLN A 263 8.40 20.82 8.63
C GLN A 263 7.72 19.75 7.77
N GLN A 264 8.29 19.37 6.63
CA GLN A 264 7.76 18.34 5.75
C GLN A 264 8.22 16.92 6.11
N ALA A 265 9.09 16.76 7.13
CA ALA A 265 9.66 15.47 7.51
C ALA A 265 8.65 14.60 8.30
N TYR A 266 7.57 14.19 7.64
CA TYR A 266 6.66 13.20 8.20
C TYR A 266 6.25 12.12 7.22
N SER A 267 5.74 11.02 7.79
CA SER A 267 5.09 9.93 7.09
C SER A 267 3.62 9.85 7.51
N PRO A 268 2.66 9.95 6.58
CA PRO A 268 1.26 9.80 6.94
C PRO A 268 0.97 8.35 7.32
N ILE A 269 0.03 8.16 8.24
CA ILE A 269 -0.59 6.87 8.51
C ILE A 269 -2.06 7.01 8.15
N SER A 270 -2.53 6.14 7.26
CA SER A 270 -3.90 6.15 6.78
C SER A 270 -4.54 4.79 6.90
N LEU A 271 -5.83 4.78 7.19
CA LEU A 271 -6.71 3.64 7.06
C LEU A 271 -7.41 3.70 5.70
N SER A 272 -7.43 2.60 4.98
CA SER A 272 -8.06 2.46 3.67
C SER A 272 -9.12 1.37 3.71
N ILE A 273 -10.30 1.65 3.16
CA ILE A 273 -11.42 0.72 3.04
C ILE A 273 -12.06 0.88 1.66
N ARG A 274 -12.86 -0.09 1.23
CA ARG A 274 -13.67 0.07 0.03
C ARG A 274 -14.67 1.23 0.22
N ASN A 275 -14.88 2.04 -0.80
CA ASN A 275 -15.72 3.24 -0.71
C ASN A 275 -17.18 2.92 -0.31
N MET A 276 -17.73 1.79 -0.76
CA MET A 276 -19.09 1.35 -0.49
C MET A 276 -19.19 0.30 0.63
N ASP A 277 -18.15 0.10 1.42
CA ASP A 277 -18.14 -0.90 2.49
C ASP A 277 -18.90 -0.38 3.73
N GLN A 278 -20.02 -1.01 4.05
CA GLN A 278 -20.86 -0.71 5.23
C GLN A 278 -20.76 -1.79 6.31
N SER A 279 -19.69 -2.56 6.31
CA SER A 279 -19.49 -3.64 7.28
C SER A 279 -19.42 -3.11 8.72
N SER A 280 -20.08 -3.82 9.63
CA SER A 280 -20.20 -3.43 11.05
C SER A 280 -18.88 -3.37 11.81
N TYR A 281 -17.81 -4.02 11.32
CA TYR A 281 -16.49 -3.96 11.94
C TYR A 281 -15.75 -2.65 11.65
N ILE A 282 -16.15 -1.88 10.63
CA ILE A 282 -15.47 -0.61 10.29
C ILE A 282 -15.63 0.43 11.41
N PRO A 283 -16.85 0.78 11.89
CA PRO A 283 -16.97 1.67 13.03
C PRO A 283 -16.27 1.11 14.27
N LYS A 284 -16.36 -0.20 14.53
CA LYS A 284 -15.73 -0.83 15.70
C LYS A 284 -14.19 -0.66 15.72
N ILE A 285 -13.52 -0.78 14.59
CA ILE A 285 -12.05 -0.55 14.54
C ILE A 285 -11.70 0.93 14.63
N LEU A 286 -12.52 1.82 14.07
CA LEU A 286 -12.34 3.26 14.20
C LEU A 286 -12.46 3.71 15.66
N ASP A 287 -13.42 3.15 16.42
CA ASP A 287 -13.58 3.40 17.85
C ASP A 287 -12.33 2.94 18.63
N CYS A 288 -11.76 1.79 18.29
CA CYS A 288 -10.51 1.31 18.90
C CYS A 288 -9.32 2.23 18.59
N ILE A 289 -9.23 2.72 17.34
CA ILE A 289 -8.20 3.70 16.96
C ILE A 289 -8.34 4.99 17.77
N GLU A 290 -9.57 5.50 17.91
CA GLU A 290 -9.82 6.70 18.69
C GLU A 290 -9.44 6.54 20.15
N GLU A 291 -9.76 5.40 20.75
CA GLU A 291 -9.44 5.11 22.15
C GLU A 291 -7.94 5.05 22.39
N ILE A 292 -7.20 4.32 21.55
CA ILE A 292 -5.73 4.24 21.63
C ILE A 292 -5.10 5.62 21.39
N TYR A 293 -5.57 6.39 20.39
CA TYR A 293 -5.01 7.72 20.13
C TYR A 293 -5.27 8.70 21.28
N ARG A 294 -6.42 8.57 21.97
CA ARG A 294 -6.73 9.37 23.14
C ARG A 294 -5.84 9.00 24.34
N SER A 295 -5.59 7.71 24.58
CA SER A 295 -4.70 7.26 25.66
C SER A 295 -3.24 7.69 25.45
N GLU A 296 -2.81 7.80 24.19
CA GLU A 296 -1.46 8.24 23.83
C GLU A 296 -1.35 9.77 23.61
N ASN A 297 -2.38 10.55 23.97
CA ASN A 297 -2.43 12.02 23.78
C ASN A 297 -2.16 12.48 22.34
N ILE A 298 -2.50 11.66 21.36
CA ILE A 298 -2.33 11.97 19.94
C ILE A 298 -3.52 12.82 19.47
N SER A 299 -3.25 14.04 18.99
CA SER A 299 -4.27 14.93 18.44
C SER A 299 -4.91 14.34 17.17
N LYS A 300 -6.25 14.36 17.13
CA LYS A 300 -7.05 13.89 16.01
C LYS A 300 -6.80 14.71 14.74
N ASN A 301 -6.51 14.04 13.64
CA ASN A 301 -6.77 14.52 12.28
C ASN A 301 -7.88 13.67 11.60
N LEU A 302 -8.81 13.11 12.37
CA LEU A 302 -9.92 12.33 11.83
C LEU A 302 -10.96 13.27 11.22
N ASN A 303 -10.76 13.68 9.97
CA ASN A 303 -11.86 14.13 9.11
C ASN A 303 -12.58 12.86 8.60
N LEU A 304 -13.59 12.39 9.35
CA LEU A 304 -14.48 11.30 8.99
C LEU A 304 -15.39 11.67 7.81
#